data_7a008850ac13bf364feacdff11167de3
#
_entry.id   7a008850ac13bf364feacdff11167de3
#
_cell.length_a   1.000
_cell.length_b   1.000
_cell.length_c   1.000
_cell.angle_alpha   90.00
_cell.angle_beta   90.00
_cell.angle_gamma   90.00
#
_symmetry.space_group_name_H-M   'P 1'
#
loop_
_entity.id
_entity.type
_entity.pdbx_description
1 polymer ?
#
loop_
_entity_poly.entity_id
_entity_poly.type
_entity_poly.pdbx_seq_one_letter_code
_entity_poly.pdbx_strand_id
1 'polypeptide(L)'
;CLNGVAWYLSVQAFLYAIFPWLLAVLKKADTRRLRCIAAAIFCAQFLFSFAIWKAGLSGKAVFYLTYLCPLFRAGDFAISCCMGCLYRSRKEERIPYGAFSLLELAAVLFSGGCFFIAARQVGALGAVAFRYNVLFTPSAVLLVWLLAVGKGVISRLLSAKPFLWMAG
;
A
#
# COMPACT_ATOMS: atom_id res chain seq x y z
N CYS A 1 25.68 12.67 5.78
CA CYS A 1 24.57 12.14 4.96
C CYS A 1 24.59 12.80 3.61
N LEU A 2 25.02 12.08 2.62
CA LEU A 2 25.01 12.49 1.22
C LEU A 2 23.55 12.52 0.75
N ASN A 3 22.97 13.69 0.65
CA ASN A 3 21.67 13.98 0.03
C ASN A 3 20.44 13.22 0.59
N GLY A 4 19.54 13.96 1.26
CA GLY A 4 18.32 13.39 1.88
C GLY A 4 17.33 12.72 0.88
N VAL A 5 17.55 12.82 -0.41
CA VAL A 5 16.73 12.18 -1.47
C VAL A 5 17.37 10.88 -1.97
N ALA A 6 18.67 10.67 -1.78
CA ALA A 6 19.39 9.51 -2.32
C ALA A 6 18.92 8.17 -1.69
N TRP A 7 18.41 8.16 -0.46
CA TRP A 7 17.87 6.96 0.16
C TRP A 7 16.72 6.36 -0.63
N TYR A 8 15.85 7.20 -1.21
CA TYR A 8 14.71 6.73 -2.01
C TYR A 8 15.18 5.98 -3.27
N LEU A 9 16.17 6.52 -3.97
CA LEU A 9 16.75 5.85 -5.14
C LEU A 9 17.39 4.52 -4.79
N SER A 10 18.08 4.44 -3.66
CA SER A 10 18.69 3.20 -3.18
C SER A 10 17.63 2.13 -2.87
N VAL A 11 16.53 2.51 -2.21
CA VAL A 11 15.41 1.62 -1.94
C VAL A 11 14.75 1.16 -3.24
N GLN A 12 14.52 2.08 -4.19
CA GLN A 12 13.96 1.76 -5.50
C GLN A 12 14.85 0.77 -6.27
N ALA A 13 16.16 1.01 -6.33
CA ALA A 13 17.10 0.13 -7.00
C ALA A 13 17.06 -1.29 -6.38
N PHE A 14 17.03 -1.38 -5.05
CA PHE A 14 16.89 -2.64 -4.34
C PHE A 14 15.58 -3.36 -4.69
N LEU A 15 14.45 -2.65 -4.69
CA LEU A 15 13.13 -3.21 -5.02
C LEU A 15 13.07 -3.70 -6.47
N TYR A 16 13.63 -2.95 -7.42
CA TYR A 16 13.71 -3.39 -8.81
C TYR A 16 14.63 -4.59 -9.00
N ALA A 17 15.71 -4.67 -8.24
CA ALA A 17 16.60 -5.84 -8.27
C ALA A 17 15.91 -7.12 -7.81
N ILE A 18 15.07 -7.07 -6.75
CA ILE A 18 14.35 -8.25 -6.24
C ILE A 18 13.07 -8.57 -7.02
N PHE A 19 12.53 -7.61 -7.80
CA PHE A 19 11.26 -7.75 -8.50
C PHE A 19 11.14 -9.00 -9.40
N PRO A 20 12.12 -9.36 -10.27
CA PRO A 20 12.01 -10.50 -11.14
C PRO A 20 11.82 -11.82 -10.38
N TRP A 21 12.58 -12.03 -9.30
CA TRP A 21 12.47 -13.23 -8.45
C TRP A 21 11.16 -13.27 -7.69
N LEU A 22 10.76 -12.14 -7.09
CA LEU A 22 9.49 -12.03 -6.41
C LEU A 22 8.33 -12.36 -7.35
N LEU A 23 8.33 -11.78 -8.54
CA LEU A 23 7.29 -12.02 -9.54
C LEU A 23 7.28 -13.47 -10.04
N ALA A 24 8.45 -14.10 -10.21
CA ALA A 24 8.57 -15.50 -10.62
C ALA A 24 7.92 -16.45 -9.58
N VAL A 25 8.05 -16.14 -8.29
CA VAL A 25 7.41 -16.88 -7.20
C VAL A 25 5.91 -16.62 -7.15
N LEU A 26 5.50 -15.35 -7.19
CA LEU A 26 4.10 -14.98 -7.05
C LEU A 26 3.23 -15.42 -8.23
N LYS A 27 3.77 -15.45 -9.46
CA LYS A 27 3.04 -15.94 -10.65
C LYS A 27 2.64 -17.41 -10.57
N LYS A 28 3.34 -18.22 -9.77
CA LYS A 28 3.05 -19.63 -9.56
C LYS A 28 2.02 -19.87 -8.44
N ALA A 29 1.69 -18.84 -7.68
CA ALA A 29 0.79 -18.95 -6.53
C ALA A 29 -0.67 -18.79 -6.95
N ASP A 30 -1.56 -19.62 -6.39
CA ASP A 30 -3.00 -19.49 -6.55
C ASP A 30 -3.53 -18.22 -5.88
N THR A 31 -4.70 -17.77 -6.30
CA THR A 31 -5.41 -16.60 -5.75
C THR A 31 -5.53 -16.66 -4.20
N ARG A 32 -5.78 -17.86 -3.64
CA ARG A 32 -5.85 -18.05 -2.18
C ARG A 32 -4.48 -17.81 -1.54
N ARG A 33 -3.42 -18.39 -2.10
CA ARG A 33 -2.05 -18.23 -1.61
C ARG A 33 -1.59 -16.79 -1.69
N LEU A 34 -1.88 -16.08 -2.79
CA LEU A 34 -1.55 -14.65 -2.93
C LEU A 34 -2.19 -13.81 -1.84
N ARG A 35 -3.47 -14.03 -1.52
CA ARG A 35 -4.16 -13.35 -0.41
C ARG A 35 -3.54 -13.66 0.94
N CYS A 36 -3.22 -14.94 1.18
CA CYS A 36 -2.57 -15.34 2.44
C CYS A 36 -1.16 -14.72 2.57
N ILE A 37 -0.37 -14.68 1.49
CA ILE A 37 0.96 -14.05 1.49
C ILE A 37 0.84 -12.56 1.81
N ALA A 38 -0.04 -11.84 1.11
CA ALA A 38 -0.25 -10.41 1.35
C ALA A 38 -0.70 -10.12 2.80
N ALA A 39 -1.65 -10.91 3.32
CA ALA A 39 -2.11 -10.80 4.70
C ALA A 39 -1.00 -11.13 5.71
N ALA A 40 -0.21 -12.18 5.48
CA ALA A 40 0.89 -12.57 6.36
C ALA A 40 1.98 -11.48 6.41
N ILE A 41 2.33 -10.88 5.26
CA ILE A 41 3.31 -9.77 5.20
C ILE A 41 2.75 -8.56 5.96
N PHE A 42 1.50 -8.20 5.76
CA PHE A 42 0.87 -7.09 6.47
C PHE A 42 0.83 -7.33 7.99
N CYS A 43 0.45 -8.54 8.42
CA CYS A 43 0.47 -8.92 9.84
C CYS A 43 1.90 -8.83 10.42
N ALA A 44 2.90 -9.30 9.68
CA ALA A 44 4.29 -9.22 10.12
C ALA A 44 4.75 -7.75 10.29
N GLN A 45 4.41 -6.87 9.35
CA GLN A 45 4.70 -5.44 9.43
C GLN A 45 3.96 -4.78 10.61
N PHE A 46 2.69 -5.16 10.83
CA PHE A 46 1.92 -4.67 11.97
C PHE A 46 2.56 -5.09 13.30
N LEU A 47 2.88 -6.38 13.45
CA LEU A 47 3.52 -6.91 14.66
C LEU A 47 4.89 -6.29 14.92
N PHE A 48 5.68 -6.07 13.87
CA PHE A 48 6.96 -5.39 13.97
C PHE A 48 6.79 -3.93 14.45
N SER A 49 5.85 -3.20 13.85
CA SER A 49 5.54 -1.82 14.27
C SER A 49 5.02 -1.77 15.71
N PHE A 50 4.21 -2.74 16.11
CA PHE A 50 3.70 -2.86 17.46
C PHE A 50 4.82 -3.16 18.48
N ALA A 51 5.75 -4.05 18.14
CA ALA A 51 6.91 -4.36 18.96
C ALA A 51 7.80 -3.13 19.15
N ILE A 52 8.08 -2.38 18.08
CA ILE A 52 8.85 -1.11 18.14
C ILE A 52 8.14 -0.08 19.03
N TRP A 53 6.84 0.05 18.90
CA TRP A 53 6.04 0.98 19.71
C TRP A 53 6.09 0.61 21.20
N LYS A 54 5.95 -0.67 21.52
CA LYS A 54 6.05 -1.18 22.92
C LYS A 54 7.45 -1.05 23.50
N ALA A 55 8.49 -1.19 22.67
CA ALA A 55 9.87 -1.06 23.10
C ALA A 55 10.27 0.40 23.43
N GLY A 56 9.40 1.38 23.14
CA GLY A 56 9.66 2.80 23.46
C GLY A 56 10.89 3.37 22.75
N LEU A 57 11.23 2.88 21.56
CA LEU A 57 12.40 3.34 20.81
C LEU A 57 12.30 4.83 20.47
N SER A 58 13.46 5.49 20.36
CA SER A 58 13.52 6.91 19.98
C SER A 58 12.85 7.14 18.61
N GLY A 59 12.22 8.29 18.45
CA GLY A 59 11.52 8.64 17.20
C GLY A 59 12.40 8.54 15.95
N LYS A 60 13.73 8.82 16.06
CA LYS A 60 14.70 8.66 14.97
C LYS A 60 14.90 7.18 14.58
N ALA A 61 15.03 6.29 15.57
CA ALA A 61 15.17 4.85 15.31
C ALA A 61 13.90 4.27 14.71
N VAL A 62 12.73 4.65 15.22
CA VAL A 62 11.43 4.26 14.69
C VAL A 62 11.29 4.70 13.22
N PHE A 63 11.59 5.97 12.92
CA PHE A 63 11.55 6.50 11.56
C PHE A 63 12.49 5.73 10.62
N TYR A 64 13.71 5.43 11.05
CA TYR A 64 14.65 4.64 10.25
C TYR A 64 14.10 3.24 9.96
N LEU A 65 13.63 2.53 10.96
CA LEU A 65 13.16 1.14 10.85
C LEU A 65 11.87 1.00 10.05
N THR A 66 10.91 1.93 10.21
CA THR A 66 9.58 1.81 9.58
C THR A 66 9.47 2.58 8.26
N TYR A 67 10.33 3.58 8.01
CA TYR A 67 10.23 4.41 6.83
C TYR A 67 11.41 4.26 5.87
N LEU A 68 12.64 4.25 6.37
CA LEU A 68 13.84 4.20 5.53
C LEU A 68 14.34 2.78 5.23
N CYS A 69 14.00 1.79 6.07
CA CYS A 69 14.53 0.43 5.94
C CYS A 69 14.04 -0.24 4.64
N PRO A 70 14.93 -0.65 3.71
CA PRO A 70 14.56 -1.27 2.46
C PRO A 70 13.78 -2.58 2.64
N LEU A 71 14.11 -3.38 3.67
CA LEU A 71 13.43 -4.63 3.95
C LEU A 71 11.97 -4.42 4.37
N PHE A 72 11.71 -3.37 5.15
CA PHE A 72 10.35 -3.03 5.54
C PHE A 72 9.53 -2.57 4.32
N ARG A 73 10.14 -1.75 3.45
CA ARG A 73 9.53 -1.31 2.18
C ARG A 73 9.34 -2.44 1.17
N ALA A 74 10.20 -3.47 1.20
CA ALA A 74 9.99 -4.66 0.39
C ALA A 74 8.68 -5.39 0.72
N GLY A 75 8.20 -5.31 1.96
CA GLY A 75 6.89 -5.82 2.36
C GLY A 75 5.75 -5.12 1.61
N ASP A 76 5.71 -3.78 1.59
CA ASP A 76 4.71 -3.00 0.84
C ASP A 76 4.75 -3.32 -0.65
N PHE A 77 5.95 -3.41 -1.19
CA PHE A 77 6.18 -3.76 -2.58
C PHE A 77 5.66 -5.17 -2.91
N ALA A 78 5.92 -6.14 -2.03
CA ALA A 78 5.45 -7.52 -2.19
C ALA A 78 3.91 -7.60 -2.11
N ILE A 79 3.27 -6.86 -1.19
CA ILE A 79 1.80 -6.75 -1.12
C ILE A 79 1.27 -6.19 -2.44
N SER A 80 1.86 -5.13 -2.96
CA SER A 80 1.46 -4.51 -4.24
C SER A 80 1.63 -5.48 -5.41
N CYS A 81 2.70 -6.27 -5.45
CA CYS A 81 2.91 -7.32 -6.45
C CYS A 81 1.84 -8.44 -6.34
N CYS A 82 1.48 -8.87 -5.12
CA CYS A 82 0.39 -9.82 -4.90
C CYS A 82 -0.94 -9.27 -5.44
N MET A 83 -1.24 -7.98 -5.18
CA MET A 83 -2.44 -7.34 -5.68
C MET A 83 -2.45 -7.25 -7.21
N GLY A 84 -1.32 -6.95 -7.84
CA GLY A 84 -1.19 -6.97 -9.31
C GLY A 84 -1.45 -8.35 -9.91
N CYS A 85 -0.92 -9.42 -9.30
CA CYS A 85 -1.19 -10.80 -9.71
C CYS A 85 -2.67 -11.17 -9.51
N LEU A 86 -3.27 -10.79 -8.38
CA LEU A 86 -4.70 -10.98 -8.10
C LEU A 86 -5.59 -10.23 -9.11
N TYR A 87 -5.23 -9.00 -9.45
CA TYR A 87 -5.94 -8.21 -10.45
C TYR A 87 -5.95 -8.89 -11.81
N ARG A 88 -4.82 -9.43 -12.24
CA ARG A 88 -4.70 -10.15 -13.52
C ARG A 88 -5.50 -11.46 -13.55
N SER A 89 -5.62 -12.16 -12.41
CA SER A 89 -6.34 -13.43 -12.32
C SER A 89 -7.82 -13.30 -11.99
N ARG A 90 -8.32 -12.06 -11.77
CA ARG A 90 -9.72 -11.85 -11.43
C ARG A 90 -10.66 -12.19 -12.58
N LYS A 91 -11.79 -12.78 -12.24
CA LYS A 91 -12.94 -12.88 -13.14
C LYS A 91 -13.74 -11.57 -13.10
N GLU A 92 -14.44 -11.24 -14.17
CA GLU A 92 -15.32 -10.05 -14.17
C GLU A 92 -16.40 -10.19 -13.08
N GLU A 93 -16.33 -9.35 -12.08
CA GLU A 93 -17.36 -9.27 -11.06
C GLU A 93 -18.52 -8.39 -11.56
N ARG A 94 -19.75 -8.91 -11.44
CA ARG A 94 -20.98 -8.19 -11.80
C ARG A 94 -21.46 -7.33 -10.63
N ILE A 95 -20.60 -6.40 -10.15
CA ILE A 95 -21.03 -5.43 -9.16
C ILE A 95 -21.76 -4.28 -9.88
N PRO A 96 -22.96 -3.88 -9.42
CA PRO A 96 -23.68 -2.78 -10.02
C PRO A 96 -22.93 -1.46 -9.87
N TYR A 97 -23.03 -0.59 -10.87
CA TYR A 97 -22.31 0.68 -10.96
C TYR A 97 -22.46 1.57 -9.70
N GLY A 98 -23.68 1.68 -9.16
CA GLY A 98 -23.93 2.50 -7.97
C GLY A 98 -23.20 1.98 -6.73
N ALA A 99 -23.22 0.67 -6.48
CA ALA A 99 -22.50 0.06 -5.37
C ALA A 99 -20.98 0.23 -5.52
N PHE A 100 -20.46 0.14 -6.74
CA PHE A 100 -19.04 0.34 -7.00
C PHE A 100 -18.61 1.78 -6.74
N SER A 101 -19.43 2.76 -7.14
CA SER A 101 -19.18 4.19 -6.86
C SER A 101 -19.19 4.51 -5.37
N LEU A 102 -20.08 3.89 -4.60
CA LEU A 102 -20.08 4.01 -3.13
C LEU A 102 -18.80 3.43 -2.50
N LEU A 103 -18.33 2.29 -3.00
CA LEU A 103 -17.06 1.70 -2.54
C LEU A 103 -15.87 2.59 -2.84
N GLU A 104 -15.81 3.22 -4.02
CA GLU A 104 -14.76 4.19 -4.36
C GLU A 104 -14.79 5.40 -3.40
N LEU A 105 -15.98 5.96 -3.15
CA LEU A 105 -16.14 7.08 -2.22
C LEU A 105 -15.74 6.67 -0.80
N ALA A 106 -16.18 5.51 -0.33
CA ALA A 106 -15.81 4.99 0.97
C ALA A 106 -14.28 4.79 1.10
N ALA A 107 -13.61 4.30 0.06
CA ALA A 107 -12.16 4.14 0.04
C ALA A 107 -11.42 5.49 0.12
N VAL A 108 -11.91 6.51 -0.59
CA VAL A 108 -11.35 7.87 -0.52
C VAL A 108 -11.54 8.46 0.89
N LEU A 109 -12.74 8.35 1.46
CA LEU A 109 -13.01 8.83 2.81
C LEU A 109 -12.17 8.07 3.87
N PHE A 110 -12.03 6.76 3.71
CA PHE A 110 -11.16 5.95 4.58
C PHE A 110 -9.70 6.40 4.49
N SER A 111 -9.19 6.65 3.28
CA SER A 111 -7.84 7.18 3.07
C SER A 111 -7.66 8.57 3.69
N GLY A 112 -8.66 9.45 3.55
CA GLY A 112 -8.70 10.75 4.21
C GLY A 112 -8.70 10.65 5.73
N GLY A 113 -9.45 9.69 6.30
CA GLY A 113 -9.46 9.37 7.74
C GLY A 113 -8.08 8.90 8.23
N CYS A 114 -7.42 8.00 7.50
CA CYS A 114 -6.05 7.58 7.80
C CYS A 114 -5.08 8.78 7.80
N PHE A 115 -5.21 9.65 6.81
CA PHE A 115 -4.39 10.87 6.73
C PHE A 115 -4.65 11.82 7.91
N PHE A 116 -5.91 12.00 8.30
CA PHE A 116 -6.27 12.81 9.47
C PHE A 116 -5.68 12.24 10.77
N ILE A 117 -5.80 10.92 10.99
CA ILE A 117 -5.22 10.23 12.15
C ILE A 117 -3.70 10.42 12.19
N ALA A 118 -3.02 10.26 11.05
CA ALA A 118 -1.58 10.44 10.95
C ALA A 118 -1.16 11.89 11.20
N ALA A 119 -1.85 12.86 10.61
CA ALA A 119 -1.54 14.29 10.72
C ALA A 119 -1.76 14.82 12.14
N ARG A 120 -2.82 14.37 12.79
CA ARG A 120 -3.17 14.78 14.17
C ARG A 120 -2.57 13.88 15.25
N GLN A 121 -1.87 12.81 14.87
CA GLN A 121 -1.28 11.82 15.79
C GLN A 121 -2.32 11.25 16.79
N VAL A 122 -3.53 10.98 16.30
CA VAL A 122 -4.65 10.53 17.13
C VAL A 122 -4.43 9.07 17.56
N GLY A 123 -4.36 8.87 18.89
CA GLY A 123 -4.24 7.54 19.50
C GLY A 123 -2.96 6.78 19.13
N ALA A 124 -2.96 5.47 19.39
CA ALA A 124 -1.81 4.61 19.12
C ALA A 124 -1.49 4.49 17.63
N LEU A 125 -2.50 4.48 16.76
CA LEU A 125 -2.31 4.39 15.30
C LEU A 125 -1.69 5.65 14.69
N GLY A 126 -1.82 6.81 15.34
CA GLY A 126 -1.13 8.04 14.97
C GLY A 126 0.35 8.07 15.40
N ALA A 127 0.78 7.12 16.23
CA ALA A 127 2.19 7.03 16.66
C ALA A 127 3.12 6.79 15.45
N VAL A 128 4.36 7.27 15.58
CA VAL A 128 5.38 7.22 14.52
C VAL A 128 5.57 5.81 13.96
N ALA A 129 5.43 4.77 14.80
CA ALA A 129 5.61 3.38 14.41
C ALA A 129 4.57 2.87 13.38
N PHE A 130 3.37 3.44 13.35
CA PHE A 130 2.28 2.99 12.48
C PHE A 130 1.98 3.95 11.33
N ARG A 131 2.15 5.26 11.55
CA ARG A 131 1.67 6.29 10.64
C ARG A 131 2.39 6.34 9.29
N TYR A 132 3.61 5.82 9.18
CA TYR A 132 4.37 5.89 7.92
C TYR A 132 4.09 4.75 6.95
N ASN A 133 3.50 3.65 7.45
CA ASN A 133 3.27 2.48 6.62
C ASN A 133 1.95 1.79 6.96
N VAL A 134 1.90 1.08 8.08
CA VAL A 134 0.81 0.16 8.44
C VAL A 134 -0.57 0.82 8.37
N LEU A 135 -0.66 2.08 8.75
CA LEU A 135 -1.91 2.85 8.69
C LEU A 135 -2.40 3.06 7.25
N PHE A 136 -1.47 3.30 6.31
CA PHE A 136 -1.82 3.63 4.92
C PHE A 136 -1.92 2.41 4.00
N THR A 137 -1.25 1.30 4.33
CA THR A 137 -1.23 0.11 3.46
C THR A 137 -2.64 -0.41 3.13
N PRO A 138 -3.58 -0.59 4.07
CA PRO A 138 -4.93 -1.05 3.74
C PRO A 138 -5.70 -0.07 2.86
N SER A 139 -5.59 1.23 3.15
CA SER A 139 -6.28 2.26 2.38
C SER A 139 -5.72 2.38 0.97
N ALA A 140 -4.41 2.33 0.81
CA ALA A 140 -3.75 2.38 -0.50
C ALA A 140 -4.10 1.14 -1.35
N VAL A 141 -4.05 -0.06 -0.76
CA VAL A 141 -4.42 -1.30 -1.43
C VAL A 141 -5.87 -1.25 -1.91
N LEU A 142 -6.80 -0.82 -1.04
CA LEU A 142 -8.22 -0.72 -1.37
C LEU A 142 -8.46 0.32 -2.48
N LEU A 143 -7.87 1.51 -2.34
CA LEU A 143 -8.04 2.59 -3.31
C LEU A 143 -7.49 2.20 -4.69
N VAL A 144 -6.25 1.70 -4.74
CA VAL A 144 -5.62 1.30 -6.01
C VAL A 144 -6.39 0.15 -6.66
N TRP A 145 -6.87 -0.82 -5.87
CA TRP A 145 -7.68 -1.92 -6.40
C TRP A 145 -8.98 -1.42 -7.05
N LEU A 146 -9.75 -0.59 -6.33
CA LEU A 146 -11.02 -0.07 -6.84
C LEU A 146 -10.82 0.79 -8.09
N LEU A 147 -9.83 1.68 -8.08
CA LEU A 147 -9.53 2.53 -9.24
C LEU A 147 -9.03 1.71 -10.44
N ALA A 148 -8.24 0.66 -10.21
CA ALA A 148 -7.78 -0.23 -11.28
C ALA A 148 -8.91 -1.03 -11.92
N VAL A 149 -9.95 -1.39 -11.14
CA VAL A 149 -11.17 -2.03 -11.67
C VAL A 149 -11.96 -1.08 -12.59
N GLY A 150 -11.94 0.22 -12.32
CA GLY A 150 -12.40 1.24 -13.25
C GLY A 150 -13.92 1.31 -13.47
N LYS A 151 -14.74 0.78 -12.55
CA LYS A 151 -16.21 0.68 -12.73
C LYS A 151 -17.02 1.82 -12.07
N GLY A 152 -16.41 2.66 -11.25
CA GLY A 152 -17.10 3.71 -10.49
C GLY A 152 -17.01 5.10 -11.11
N VAL A 153 -17.59 6.09 -10.43
CA VAL A 153 -17.62 7.51 -10.87
C VAL A 153 -16.21 8.10 -10.83
N ILE A 154 -15.46 7.86 -9.76
CA ILE A 154 -14.14 8.48 -9.57
C ILE A 154 -13.15 7.93 -10.60
N SER A 155 -13.13 6.62 -10.83
CA SER A 155 -12.28 6.00 -11.85
C SER A 155 -12.61 6.49 -13.27
N ARG A 156 -13.90 6.69 -13.61
CA ARG A 156 -14.31 7.28 -14.89
C ARG A 156 -13.89 8.73 -15.02
N LEU A 157 -14.02 9.51 -13.95
CA LEU A 157 -13.56 10.90 -13.93
C LEU A 157 -12.07 10.99 -14.21
N LEU A 158 -11.27 10.18 -13.50
CA LEU A 158 -9.79 10.13 -13.68
C LEU A 158 -9.38 9.60 -15.06
N SER A 159 -10.22 8.81 -15.72
CA SER A 159 -10.01 8.33 -17.09
C SER A 159 -10.48 9.33 -18.16
N ALA A 160 -11.00 10.50 -17.78
CA ALA A 160 -11.41 11.52 -18.73
C ALA A 160 -10.19 12.15 -19.45
N LYS A 161 -10.39 12.55 -20.71
CA LYS A 161 -9.32 13.09 -21.57
C LYS A 161 -8.41 14.15 -20.93
N PRO A 162 -8.94 15.15 -20.16
CA PRO A 162 -8.07 16.15 -19.55
C PRO A 162 -7.07 15.56 -18.54
N PHE A 163 -7.48 14.57 -17.75
CA PHE A 163 -6.58 13.92 -16.80
C PHE A 163 -5.57 13.00 -17.47
N LEU A 164 -5.96 12.31 -18.53
CA LEU A 164 -5.04 11.50 -19.34
C LEU A 164 -3.98 12.38 -20.03
N TRP A 165 -4.39 13.54 -20.51
CA TRP A 165 -3.44 14.51 -21.12
C TRP A 165 -2.45 15.09 -20.12
N MET A 166 -2.85 15.27 -18.85
CA MET A 166 -1.94 15.72 -17.77
C MET A 166 -0.97 14.63 -17.31
N ALA A 167 -1.27 13.36 -17.57
CA ALA A 167 -0.47 12.21 -17.15
C ALA A 167 0.56 11.76 -18.19
N GLY A 168 0.48 12.23 -19.44
CA GLY A 168 1.38 11.95 -20.57
C GLY A 168 2.27 13.10 -20.90
#